data_b4e0ec06791bbfcfbbff0dd42a45b6d2
#
_entry.id   b4e0ec06791bbfcfbbff0dd42a45b6d2
#
_cell.length_a   1.000
_cell.length_b   1.000
_cell.length_c   1.000
_cell.angle_alpha   90.00
_cell.angle_beta   90.00
_cell.angle_gamma   90.00
#
_symmetry.space_group_name_H-M   'P 1'
#
loop_
_entity.id
_entity.type
_entity.pdbx_description
1 polymer ?
#
loop_
_entity_poly.entity_id
_entity_poly.type
_entity_poly.pdbx_seq_one_letter_code
_entity_poly.pdbx_strand_id
1 'polypeptide(L)'
;MKVDSCVNVPRCAIETVLPFTDLFLLDLKAFASNLHRKLTGAPNERILENIRFIAEAGKTIEIRIPLVPGHNDSAENLAETAKFLALLPVVPPVRLLPYHALARSKYEAVGRPDTMPHVPSPGRIELQKAAALMKANGAETIIIHGEKY
;
A
#
# COMPACT_ATOMS: atom_id res chain seq x y z
N MET A 1 -13.85 15.25 1.50
CA MET A 1 -13.94 14.05 0.62
C MET A 1 -12.85 13.06 0.97
N LYS A 2 -13.07 11.75 0.78
CA LYS A 2 -12.06 10.71 0.92
C LYS A 2 -11.73 10.15 -0.47
N VAL A 3 -10.44 10.08 -0.80
CA VAL A 3 -9.94 9.46 -2.05
C VAL A 3 -9.31 8.11 -1.72
N ASP A 4 -9.70 7.08 -2.42
CA ASP A 4 -9.21 5.71 -2.31
C ASP A 4 -8.59 5.32 -3.67
N SER A 5 -7.25 5.21 -3.74
CA SER A 5 -6.53 5.05 -5.01
C SER A 5 -5.11 4.55 -4.81
N CYS A 6 -4.50 4.00 -5.86
CA CYS A 6 -3.04 3.83 -5.91
C CYS A 6 -2.30 5.06 -6.45
N VAL A 7 -3.01 6.12 -6.84
CA VAL A 7 -2.49 7.38 -7.42
C VAL A 7 -1.52 7.22 -8.59
N ASN A 8 -1.66 6.17 -9.37
CA ASN A 8 -0.89 5.98 -10.61
C ASN A 8 -1.49 6.81 -11.77
N VAL A 9 -1.62 8.10 -11.54
CA VAL A 9 -2.22 9.08 -12.46
C VAL A 9 -1.30 10.28 -12.67
N PRO A 10 -1.45 11.06 -13.74
CA PRO A 10 -0.72 12.31 -13.87
C PRO A 10 -0.95 13.24 -12.68
N ARG A 11 0.05 14.01 -12.30
CA ARG A 11 -0.01 14.94 -11.15
C ARG A 11 -1.20 15.92 -11.23
N CYS A 12 -1.52 16.44 -12.42
CA CYS A 12 -2.65 17.35 -12.62
C CYS A 12 -4.00 16.75 -12.18
N ALA A 13 -4.17 15.43 -12.29
CA ALA A 13 -5.38 14.76 -11.80
C ALA A 13 -5.46 14.80 -10.26
N ILE A 14 -4.31 14.69 -9.57
CA ILE A 14 -4.25 14.84 -8.11
C ILE A 14 -4.51 16.27 -7.71
N GLU A 15 -3.88 17.25 -8.38
CA GLU A 15 -4.07 18.68 -8.13
C GLU A 15 -5.55 19.08 -8.22
N THR A 16 -6.30 18.48 -9.16
CA THR A 16 -7.73 18.72 -9.33
C THR A 16 -8.55 18.29 -8.10
N VAL A 17 -8.22 17.18 -7.46
CA VAL A 17 -8.99 16.64 -6.32
C VAL A 17 -8.43 17.09 -4.97
N LEU A 18 -7.18 17.54 -4.93
CA LEU A 18 -6.46 17.88 -3.72
C LEU A 18 -7.19 18.88 -2.82
N PRO A 19 -7.79 20.01 -3.33
CA PRO A 19 -8.47 20.99 -2.50
C PRO A 19 -9.71 20.41 -1.79
N PHE A 20 -10.34 19.41 -2.37
CA PHE A 20 -11.58 18.80 -1.89
C PHE A 20 -11.37 17.52 -1.07
N THR A 21 -10.10 17.08 -0.89
CA THR A 21 -9.79 15.82 -0.21
C THR A 21 -9.28 16.08 1.20
N ASP A 22 -9.92 15.43 2.18
CA ASP A 22 -9.54 15.45 3.59
C ASP A 22 -8.65 14.26 3.96
N LEU A 23 -8.83 13.12 3.29
CA LEU A 23 -8.11 11.88 3.53
C LEU A 23 -7.81 11.13 2.24
N PHE A 24 -6.55 10.77 2.06
CA PHE A 24 -6.10 9.85 1.01
C PHE A 24 -5.82 8.47 1.59
N LEU A 25 -6.51 7.45 1.08
CA LEU A 25 -6.18 6.04 1.31
C LEU A 25 -5.40 5.54 0.11
N LEU A 26 -4.10 5.33 0.29
CA LEU A 26 -3.18 5.08 -0.83
C LEU A 26 -2.63 3.66 -0.78
N ASP A 27 -2.90 2.89 -1.84
CA ASP A 27 -2.36 1.55 -1.99
C ASP A 27 -0.90 1.57 -2.49
N LEU A 28 0.02 1.03 -1.70
CA LEU A 28 1.41 0.77 -2.09
C LEU A 28 1.68 -0.74 -2.03
N LYS A 29 1.71 -1.38 -3.19
CA LYS A 29 1.77 -2.85 -3.29
C LYS A 29 3.18 -3.43 -3.19
N ALA A 30 4.19 -2.68 -3.58
CA ALA A 30 5.61 -2.97 -3.40
C ALA A 30 6.43 -1.69 -3.55
N PHE A 31 7.59 -1.62 -2.89
CA PHE A 31 8.50 -0.48 -2.99
C PHE A 31 9.38 -0.57 -4.23
N ALA A 32 10.03 -1.71 -4.45
CA ALA A 32 10.89 -1.90 -5.62
C ALA A 32 10.05 -1.92 -6.91
N SER A 33 10.41 -1.06 -7.89
CA SER A 33 9.66 -0.88 -9.13
C SER A 33 9.56 -2.16 -9.96
N ASN A 34 10.62 -2.97 -10.01
CA ASN A 34 10.62 -4.26 -10.69
C ASN A 34 9.63 -5.25 -10.05
N LEU A 35 9.59 -5.30 -8.72
CA LEU A 35 8.62 -6.12 -7.98
C LEU A 35 7.21 -5.61 -8.21
N HIS A 36 6.99 -4.29 -8.11
CA HIS A 36 5.69 -3.68 -8.36
C HIS A 36 5.18 -4.00 -9.77
N ARG A 37 6.04 -3.87 -10.79
CA ARG A 37 5.71 -4.22 -12.18
C ARG A 37 5.37 -5.70 -12.34
N LYS A 38 6.10 -6.59 -11.67
CA LYS A 38 5.79 -8.03 -11.69
C LYS A 38 4.41 -8.33 -11.09
N LEU A 39 4.03 -7.62 -10.03
CA LEU A 39 2.77 -7.88 -9.30
C LEU A 39 1.55 -7.18 -9.92
N THR A 40 1.75 -6.03 -10.58
CA THR A 40 0.64 -5.15 -11.01
C THR A 40 0.64 -4.85 -12.51
N GLY A 41 1.71 -5.19 -13.22
CA GLY A 41 1.89 -4.86 -14.64
C GLY A 41 2.45 -3.45 -14.90
N ALA A 42 2.58 -2.60 -13.87
CA ALA A 42 3.04 -1.21 -14.00
C ALA A 42 4.16 -0.87 -13.00
N PRO A 43 5.06 0.05 -13.34
CA PRO A 43 6.06 0.58 -12.41
C PRO A 43 5.39 1.49 -11.35
N ASN A 44 6.12 1.83 -10.27
CA ASN A 44 5.56 2.59 -9.16
C ASN A 44 6.20 3.97 -8.94
N GLU A 45 7.12 4.41 -9.77
CA GLU A 45 7.82 5.69 -9.61
C GLU A 45 6.81 6.84 -9.47
N ARG A 46 5.82 6.89 -10.34
CA ARG A 46 4.76 7.89 -10.31
C ARG A 46 3.92 7.81 -9.02
N ILE A 47 3.68 6.60 -8.53
CA ILE A 47 2.96 6.39 -7.26
C ILE A 47 3.75 7.01 -6.11
N LEU A 48 5.05 6.72 -6.01
CA LEU A 48 5.92 7.25 -4.97
C LEU A 48 6.07 8.78 -5.03
N GLU A 49 6.21 9.33 -6.24
CA GLU A 49 6.23 10.79 -6.47
C GLU A 49 4.93 11.45 -6.03
N ASN A 50 3.79 10.85 -6.35
CA ASN A 50 2.48 11.37 -5.99
C ASN A 50 2.21 11.26 -4.49
N ILE A 51 2.66 10.20 -3.83
CA ILE A 51 2.61 10.08 -2.36
C ILE A 51 3.39 11.23 -1.71
N ARG A 52 4.63 11.51 -2.16
CA ARG A 52 5.42 12.64 -1.66
C ARG A 52 4.69 13.96 -1.88
N PHE A 53 4.20 14.21 -3.08
CA PHE A 53 3.48 15.44 -3.41
C PHE A 53 2.26 15.68 -2.52
N ILE A 54 1.45 14.63 -2.26
CA ILE A 54 0.27 14.71 -1.39
C ILE A 54 0.69 14.99 0.06
N ALA A 55 1.77 14.34 0.53
CA ALA A 55 2.32 14.56 1.87
C ALA A 55 2.88 15.98 2.05
N GLU A 56 3.64 16.49 1.07
CA GLU A 56 4.18 17.85 1.06
C GLU A 56 3.08 18.92 1.00
N ALA A 57 1.95 18.60 0.40
CA ALA A 57 0.75 19.44 0.41
C ALA A 57 0.00 19.42 1.76
N GLY A 58 0.53 18.75 2.79
CA GLY A 58 -0.03 18.69 4.14
C GLY A 58 -1.33 17.88 4.25
N LYS A 59 -1.60 16.97 3.31
CA LYS A 59 -2.82 16.16 3.32
C LYS A 59 -2.68 14.95 4.23
N THR A 60 -3.78 14.57 4.86
CA THR A 60 -3.84 13.33 5.66
C THR A 60 -3.78 12.13 4.74
N ILE A 61 -2.84 11.21 5.01
CA ILE A 61 -2.61 9.98 4.24
C ILE A 61 -2.70 8.78 5.18
N GLU A 62 -3.32 7.70 4.73
CA GLU A 62 -3.16 6.35 5.25
C GLU A 62 -2.63 5.48 4.11
N ILE A 63 -1.49 4.82 4.32
CA ILE A 63 -0.94 3.85 3.35
C ILE A 63 -1.57 2.49 3.61
N ARG A 64 -1.98 1.81 2.54
CA ARG A 64 -2.52 0.46 2.61
C ARG A 64 -1.62 -0.49 1.83
N ILE A 65 -1.26 -1.58 2.48
CA ILE A 65 -0.41 -2.63 1.89
C ILE A 65 -1.17 -3.94 1.92
N PRO A 66 -1.72 -4.40 0.78
CA PRO A 66 -2.20 -5.76 0.66
C PRO A 66 -1.01 -6.72 0.83
N LEU A 67 -0.95 -7.44 1.96
CA LEU A 67 0.17 -8.34 2.27
C LEU A 67 -0.12 -9.72 1.70
N VAL A 68 0.64 -10.11 0.67
CA VAL A 68 0.50 -11.37 -0.05
C VAL A 68 1.71 -12.25 0.24
N PRO A 69 1.58 -13.36 0.99
CA PRO A 69 2.68 -14.24 1.33
C PRO A 69 3.48 -14.72 0.11
N GLY A 70 4.81 -14.66 0.21
CA GLY A 70 5.73 -15.04 -0.85
C GLY A 70 5.78 -14.10 -2.07
N HIS A 71 5.07 -12.96 -2.02
CA HIS A 71 5.02 -12.00 -3.13
C HIS A 71 5.58 -10.63 -2.76
N ASN A 72 5.03 -9.97 -1.75
CA ASN A 72 5.47 -8.64 -1.32
C ASN A 72 5.81 -8.53 0.18
N ASP A 73 5.81 -9.65 0.88
CA ASP A 73 6.06 -9.78 2.33
C ASP A 73 7.54 -9.94 2.69
N SER A 74 8.46 -9.82 1.71
CA SER A 74 9.90 -9.91 2.01
C SER A 74 10.35 -8.82 2.97
N ALA A 75 11.31 -9.16 3.85
CA ALA A 75 11.87 -8.22 4.82
C ALA A 75 12.42 -6.96 4.16
N GLU A 76 13.10 -7.11 3.01
CA GLU A 76 13.63 -6.00 2.23
C GLU A 76 12.52 -5.06 1.74
N ASN A 77 11.47 -5.60 1.11
CA ASN A 77 10.37 -4.79 0.59
C ASN A 77 9.65 -4.00 1.70
N LEU A 78 9.40 -4.64 2.84
CA LEU A 78 8.74 -3.99 3.98
C LEU A 78 9.63 -2.93 4.62
N ALA A 79 10.94 -3.21 4.79
CA ALA A 79 11.90 -2.27 5.35
C ALA A 79 12.06 -1.03 4.46
N GLU A 80 12.26 -1.21 3.15
CA GLU A 80 12.41 -0.09 2.21
C GLU A 80 11.12 0.74 2.10
N THR A 81 9.95 0.09 2.14
CA THR A 81 8.67 0.79 2.23
C THR A 81 8.62 1.68 3.47
N ALA A 82 8.96 1.14 4.65
CA ALA A 82 8.91 1.89 5.90
C ALA A 82 9.91 3.06 5.90
N LYS A 83 11.14 2.84 5.43
CA LYS A 83 12.16 3.90 5.27
C LYS A 83 11.68 5.03 4.37
N PHE A 84 11.05 4.69 3.23
CA PHE A 84 10.47 5.70 2.34
C PHE A 84 9.41 6.54 3.03
N LEU A 85 8.50 5.91 3.78
CA LEU A 85 7.42 6.60 4.49
C LEU A 85 7.96 7.48 5.63
N ALA A 86 9.05 7.06 6.29
CA ALA A 86 9.72 7.82 7.34
C ALA A 86 10.38 9.12 6.84
N LEU A 87 10.63 9.25 5.52
CA LEU A 87 11.15 10.47 4.91
C LEU A 87 10.07 11.50 4.57
N LEU A 88 8.81 11.17 4.72
CA LEU A 88 7.71 12.12 4.47
C LEU A 88 7.59 13.15 5.60
N PRO A 89 7.09 14.36 5.34
CA PRO A 89 6.94 15.42 6.35
C PRO A 89 6.16 14.99 7.59
N VAL A 90 5.18 14.11 7.42
CA VAL A 90 4.44 13.43 8.48
C VAL A 90 4.40 11.96 8.12
N VAL A 91 4.87 11.08 9.01
CA VAL A 91 4.87 9.64 8.78
C VAL A 91 3.43 9.13 8.79
N PRO A 92 2.90 8.64 7.66
CA PRO A 92 1.52 8.21 7.62
C PRO A 92 1.32 6.87 8.35
N PRO A 93 0.15 6.63 8.94
CA PRO A 93 -0.19 5.30 9.41
C PRO A 93 -0.22 4.31 8.24
N VAL A 94 0.22 3.08 8.51
CA VAL A 94 0.23 1.99 7.53
C VAL A 94 -0.79 0.94 7.96
N ARG A 95 -1.74 0.63 7.07
CA ARG A 95 -2.68 -0.47 7.24
C ARG A 95 -2.21 -1.68 6.46
N LEU A 96 -1.86 -2.76 7.16
CA LEU A 96 -1.61 -4.06 6.55
C LEU A 96 -2.96 -4.74 6.30
N LEU A 97 -3.25 -5.03 5.04
CA LEU A 97 -4.45 -5.75 4.62
C LEU A 97 -4.06 -7.20 4.35
N PRO A 98 -4.51 -8.16 5.18
CA PRO A 98 -4.25 -9.56 4.91
C PRO A 98 -4.82 -9.96 3.55
N TYR A 99 -4.05 -10.68 2.76
CA TYR A 99 -4.52 -11.23 1.50
C TYR A 99 -5.73 -12.14 1.71
N HIS A 100 -6.76 -11.96 0.91
CA HIS A 100 -7.95 -12.82 0.88
C HIS A 100 -8.30 -13.18 -0.55
N ALA A 101 -8.54 -14.46 -0.78
CA ALA A 101 -8.95 -14.98 -2.10
C ALA A 101 -10.40 -14.60 -2.50
N LEU A 102 -11.07 -13.77 -1.72
CA LEU A 102 -12.46 -13.34 -1.95
C LEU A 102 -12.69 -12.59 -3.29
N ALA A 103 -11.63 -12.02 -3.86
CA ALA A 103 -11.74 -11.33 -5.15
C ALA A 103 -11.88 -12.29 -6.35
N ARG A 104 -11.70 -13.62 -6.16
CA ARG A 104 -11.81 -14.62 -7.26
C ARG A 104 -13.16 -14.62 -7.95
N SER A 105 -14.22 -14.51 -7.16
CA SER A 105 -15.58 -14.41 -7.72
C SER A 105 -15.79 -13.22 -8.67
N LYS A 106 -14.98 -12.15 -8.52
CA LYS A 106 -15.02 -11.00 -9.43
C LYS A 106 -14.44 -11.32 -10.80
N TYR A 107 -13.41 -12.17 -10.87
CA TYR A 107 -12.84 -12.63 -12.15
C TYR A 107 -13.86 -13.42 -12.94
N GLU A 108 -14.58 -14.34 -12.28
CA GLU A 108 -15.67 -15.11 -12.89
C GLU A 108 -16.79 -14.18 -13.40
N ALA A 109 -17.20 -13.22 -12.56
CA ALA A 109 -18.27 -12.27 -12.89
C ALA A 109 -17.96 -11.40 -14.12
N VAL A 110 -16.67 -11.13 -14.40
CA VAL A 110 -16.23 -10.32 -15.55
C VAL A 110 -15.67 -11.18 -16.70
N GLY A 111 -15.75 -12.49 -16.61
CA GLY A 111 -15.28 -13.44 -17.65
C GLY A 111 -13.77 -13.38 -17.90
N ARG A 112 -12.96 -13.03 -16.87
CA ARG A 112 -11.50 -12.99 -16.97
C ARG A 112 -10.85 -14.17 -16.25
N PRO A 113 -9.68 -14.66 -16.74
CA PRO A 113 -8.93 -15.69 -16.02
C PRO A 113 -8.52 -15.19 -14.63
N ASP A 114 -8.63 -16.06 -13.63
CA ASP A 114 -8.17 -15.78 -12.27
C ASP A 114 -6.63 -15.72 -12.23
N THR A 115 -6.11 -14.53 -11.99
CA THR A 115 -4.67 -14.28 -11.85
C THR A 115 -4.24 -14.10 -10.38
N MET A 116 -5.16 -14.33 -9.42
CA MET A 116 -4.88 -14.20 -8.00
C MET A 116 -3.91 -15.31 -7.53
N PRO A 117 -2.92 -14.97 -6.68
CA PRO A 117 -2.01 -15.97 -6.11
C PRO A 117 -2.75 -17.06 -5.34
N HIS A 118 -2.37 -18.32 -5.56
CA HIS A 118 -2.88 -19.47 -4.83
C HIS A 118 -2.07 -19.69 -3.53
N VAL A 119 -2.11 -18.70 -2.64
CA VAL A 119 -1.43 -18.71 -1.35
C VAL A 119 -2.44 -18.53 -0.22
N PRO A 120 -2.19 -19.08 0.98
CA PRO A 120 -3.04 -18.86 2.14
C PRO A 120 -2.99 -17.39 2.57
N SER A 121 -4.02 -16.93 3.27
CA SER A 121 -3.97 -15.63 3.96
C SER A 121 -2.89 -15.66 5.03
N PRO A 122 -2.15 -14.55 5.23
CA PRO A 122 -1.16 -14.48 6.29
C PRO A 122 -1.84 -14.60 7.64
N GLY A 123 -1.25 -15.38 8.53
CA GLY A 123 -1.74 -15.53 9.90
C GLY A 123 -1.36 -14.33 10.78
N ARG A 124 -1.86 -14.34 12.02
CA ARG A 124 -1.61 -13.26 12.98
C ARG A 124 -0.11 -13.06 13.26
N ILE A 125 0.66 -14.15 13.36
CA ILE A 125 2.10 -14.08 13.64
C ILE A 125 2.86 -13.43 12.49
N GLU A 126 2.55 -13.77 11.25
CA GLU A 126 3.17 -13.18 10.05
C GLU A 126 2.87 -11.67 9.98
N LEU A 127 1.63 -11.27 10.24
CA LEU A 127 1.23 -9.87 10.26
C LEU A 127 1.95 -9.08 11.37
N GLN A 128 2.07 -9.66 12.56
CA GLN A 128 2.80 -9.05 13.68
C GLN A 128 4.29 -8.92 13.39
N LYS A 129 4.92 -9.91 12.75
CA LYS A 129 6.32 -9.84 12.31
C LYS A 129 6.51 -8.74 11.26
N ALA A 130 5.62 -8.64 10.28
CA ALA A 130 5.65 -7.57 9.28
C ALA A 130 5.52 -6.19 9.93
N ALA A 131 4.59 -6.03 10.88
CA ALA A 131 4.41 -4.79 11.62
C ALA A 131 5.65 -4.41 12.43
N ALA A 132 6.23 -5.35 13.19
CA ALA A 132 7.44 -5.14 13.98
C ALA A 132 8.63 -4.72 13.09
N LEU A 133 8.79 -5.38 11.94
CA LEU A 133 9.84 -5.04 10.97
C LEU A 133 9.68 -3.63 10.41
N MET A 134 8.47 -3.25 10.02
CA MET A 134 8.19 -1.90 9.51
C MET A 134 8.43 -0.84 10.58
N LYS A 135 8.03 -1.08 11.83
CA LYS A 135 8.29 -0.17 12.94
C LYS A 135 9.78 0.00 13.22
N ALA A 136 10.55 -1.08 13.16
CA ALA A 136 12.02 -1.03 13.30
C ALA A 136 12.71 -0.23 12.18
N ASN A 137 12.02 0.02 11.06
CA ASN A 137 12.52 0.77 9.90
C ASN A 137 11.83 2.14 9.70
N GLY A 138 11.14 2.67 10.71
CA GLY A 138 10.65 4.04 10.74
C GLY A 138 9.14 4.24 10.55
N ALA A 139 8.35 3.18 10.39
CA ALA A 139 6.90 3.31 10.45
C ALA A 139 6.45 3.52 11.91
N GLU A 140 5.67 4.56 12.17
CA GLU A 140 5.22 4.90 13.54
C GLU A 140 3.98 4.14 13.98
N THR A 141 3.01 4.02 13.10
CA THR A 141 1.72 3.38 13.38
C THR A 141 1.41 2.32 12.34
N ILE A 142 1.24 1.08 12.78
CA ILE A 142 0.76 -0.03 11.94
C ILE A 142 -0.64 -0.43 12.41
N ILE A 143 -1.56 -0.63 11.47
CA ILE A 143 -2.94 -1.03 11.72
C ILE A 143 -3.17 -2.40 11.11
N ILE A 144 -3.63 -3.36 11.92
CA ILE A 144 -4.00 -4.71 11.49
C ILE A 144 -5.39 -4.99 12.05
N HIS A 145 -6.35 -5.38 11.22
CA HIS A 145 -7.74 -5.65 11.64
C HIS A 145 -8.39 -4.51 12.47
N GLY A 146 -7.94 -3.25 12.26
CA GLY A 146 -8.42 -2.09 13.02
C GLY A 146 -7.70 -1.83 14.34
N GLU A 147 -6.83 -2.74 14.81
CA GLU A 147 -5.97 -2.54 15.98
C GLU A 147 -4.67 -1.83 15.59
N LYS A 148 -4.18 -0.92 16.45
CA LYS A 148 -2.91 -0.21 16.27
C LYS A 148 -1.78 -0.98 16.98
N TYR A 149 -0.64 -1.08 16.32
CA TYR A 149 0.59 -1.70 16.79
C TYR A 149 1.73 -0.69 16.80
#